data_c52a1adc2d5fa6ab8ea47c8ab2714ebf
#
_entry.id   c52a1adc2d5fa6ab8ea47c8ab2714ebf
#
_cell.length_a   1.000
_cell.length_b   1.000
_cell.length_c   1.000
_cell.angle_alpha   90.00
_cell.angle_beta   90.00
_cell.angle_gamma   90.00
#
_symmetry.space_group_name_H-M   'P 1'
#
loop_
_entity.id
_entity.type
_entity.pdbx_description
1 polymer ?
#
loop_
_entity_poly.entity_id
_entity_poly.type
_entity_poly.pdbx_seq_one_letter_code
_entity_poly.pdbx_strand_id
1 'polypeptide(L)'
;MFLLWKAFKWAVLITLLVFAALAATAWFFVWPSPDEPARAQAVVVLDGGDGERLDSALELMREKVAPVLVLYGGKGAEVARARRLCAGEAAFEVVCPVVSEDARAEAKSLAKLAYRRGWRSLVVVTSTYDVTKARLLVDRCFDGKIAVVESKPPLGEWARAVPDEWAGYFNALVIEREC
;
A
#
# COMPACT_ATOMS: atom_id res chain seq x y z
N MET A 1 -51.32 -6.72 -3.42
CA MET A 1 -50.50 -7.88 -3.06
C MET A 1 -49.26 -7.99 -3.95
N PHE A 2 -49.35 -7.88 -5.27
CA PHE A 2 -48.24 -7.99 -6.22
C PHE A 2 -47.15 -6.89 -6.08
N LEU A 3 -47.53 -5.63 -5.81
CA LEU A 3 -46.57 -4.53 -5.58
C LEU A 3 -45.76 -4.73 -4.29
N LEU A 4 -46.40 -5.15 -3.20
CA LEU A 4 -45.75 -5.42 -1.91
C LEU A 4 -44.74 -6.56 -2.03
N TRP A 5 -45.04 -7.59 -2.82
CA TRP A 5 -44.14 -8.69 -3.11
C TRP A 5 -42.91 -8.26 -3.90
N LYS A 6 -43.09 -7.39 -4.90
CA LYS A 6 -41.97 -6.80 -5.63
C LYS A 6 -41.07 -5.92 -4.73
N ALA A 7 -41.70 -5.04 -3.93
CA ALA A 7 -40.95 -4.18 -3.00
C ALA A 7 -40.15 -5.02 -2.00
N PHE A 8 -40.74 -6.10 -1.46
CA PHE A 8 -40.03 -7.01 -0.57
C PHE A 8 -38.81 -7.69 -1.25
N LYS A 9 -38.97 -8.19 -2.49
CA LYS A 9 -37.83 -8.77 -3.23
C LYS A 9 -36.70 -7.77 -3.47
N TRP A 10 -37.04 -6.53 -3.83
CA TRP A 10 -36.03 -5.48 -4.00
C TRP A 10 -35.35 -5.12 -2.69
N ALA A 11 -36.09 -5.04 -1.58
CA ALA A 11 -35.51 -4.80 -0.27
C ALA A 11 -34.52 -5.91 0.13
N VAL A 12 -34.86 -7.16 -0.06
CA VAL A 12 -33.98 -8.31 0.20
C VAL A 12 -32.74 -8.25 -0.70
N LEU A 13 -32.91 -7.99 -1.99
CA LEU A 13 -31.78 -7.89 -2.92
C LEU A 13 -30.82 -6.76 -2.52
N ILE A 14 -31.34 -5.58 -2.21
CA ILE A 14 -30.52 -4.44 -1.77
C ILE A 14 -29.78 -4.79 -0.48
N THR A 15 -30.45 -5.41 0.49
CA THR A 15 -29.81 -5.83 1.73
C THR A 15 -28.66 -6.81 1.47
N LEU A 16 -28.86 -7.81 0.61
CA LEU A 16 -27.80 -8.76 0.25
C LEU A 16 -26.63 -8.07 -0.46
N LEU A 17 -26.90 -7.12 -1.36
CA LEU A 17 -25.83 -6.36 -2.03
C LEU A 17 -25.05 -5.49 -1.05
N VAL A 18 -25.71 -4.86 -0.08
CA VAL A 18 -25.03 -4.10 0.98
C VAL A 18 -24.15 -5.01 1.83
N PHE A 19 -24.66 -6.16 2.25
CA PHE A 19 -23.86 -7.13 3.00
C PHE A 19 -22.67 -7.65 2.20
N ALA A 20 -22.84 -7.93 0.91
CA ALA A 20 -21.74 -8.35 0.03
C ALA A 20 -20.67 -7.25 -0.11
N ALA A 21 -21.09 -6.00 -0.27
CA ALA A 21 -20.19 -4.86 -0.34
C ALA A 21 -19.43 -4.65 0.97
N LEU A 22 -20.11 -4.75 2.13
CA LEU A 22 -19.46 -4.66 3.44
C LEU A 22 -18.47 -5.81 3.67
N ALA A 23 -18.84 -7.03 3.31
CA ALA A 23 -17.97 -8.19 3.42
C ALA A 23 -16.72 -8.06 2.52
N ALA A 24 -16.90 -7.59 1.28
CA ALA A 24 -15.80 -7.31 0.38
C ALA A 24 -14.88 -6.20 0.93
N THR A 25 -15.46 -5.11 1.44
CA THR A 25 -14.68 -4.03 2.08
C THR A 25 -13.86 -4.56 3.25
N ALA A 26 -14.48 -5.36 4.11
CA ALA A 26 -13.79 -5.97 5.24
C ALA A 26 -12.63 -6.87 4.78
N TRP A 27 -12.86 -7.70 3.79
CA TRP A 27 -11.86 -8.63 3.27
C TRP A 27 -10.67 -7.94 2.62
N PHE A 28 -10.90 -6.94 1.77
CA PHE A 28 -9.83 -6.29 1.01
C PHE A 28 -9.07 -5.21 1.79
N PHE A 29 -9.72 -4.53 2.72
CA PHE A 29 -9.14 -3.34 3.35
C PHE A 29 -9.00 -3.43 4.87
N VAL A 30 -9.81 -4.24 5.56
CA VAL A 30 -9.76 -4.38 7.02
C VAL A 30 -8.93 -5.60 7.45
N TRP A 31 -9.08 -6.72 6.71
CA TRP A 31 -8.32 -7.94 6.94
C TRP A 31 -7.58 -8.40 5.68
N PRO A 32 -6.72 -7.55 5.10
CA PRO A 32 -5.86 -8.02 4.03
C PRO A 32 -4.93 -9.11 4.57
N SER A 33 -4.28 -9.82 3.67
CA SER A 33 -3.27 -10.82 4.04
C SER A 33 -1.87 -10.21 3.85
N PRO A 34 -1.30 -9.51 4.86
CA PRO A 34 0.07 -9.05 4.79
C PRO A 34 1.03 -10.24 4.86
N ASP A 35 2.23 -10.04 4.35
CA ASP A 35 3.30 -11.02 4.45
C ASP A 35 4.10 -10.80 5.73
N GLU A 36 4.76 -11.85 6.19
CA GLU A 36 5.81 -11.71 7.19
C GLU A 36 7.07 -11.10 6.55
N PRO A 37 7.76 -10.18 7.25
CA PRO A 37 8.97 -9.59 6.72
C PRO A 37 10.05 -10.66 6.55
N ALA A 38 10.59 -10.77 5.34
CA ALA A 38 11.70 -11.65 5.02
C ALA A 38 12.93 -10.84 4.61
N ARG A 39 14.12 -11.42 4.73
CA ARG A 39 15.34 -10.75 4.25
C ARG A 39 15.22 -10.38 2.77
N ALA A 40 15.48 -9.12 2.46
CA ALA A 40 15.36 -8.56 1.14
C ALA A 40 16.57 -7.63 0.81
N GLN A 41 16.58 -7.12 -0.41
CA GLN A 41 17.64 -6.20 -0.86
C GLN A 41 17.27 -4.75 -0.57
N ALA A 42 15.98 -4.43 -0.45
CA ALA A 42 15.52 -3.13 0.00
C ALA A 42 14.20 -3.24 0.78
N VAL A 43 14.03 -2.35 1.76
CA VAL A 43 12.74 -1.99 2.36
C VAL A 43 12.24 -0.75 1.64
N VAL A 44 10.99 -0.75 1.22
CA VAL A 44 10.35 0.31 0.42
C VAL A 44 9.16 0.86 1.18
N VAL A 45 9.13 2.15 1.41
CA VAL A 45 7.98 2.85 1.98
C VAL A 45 7.25 3.55 0.84
N LEU A 46 5.99 3.17 0.61
CA LEU A 46 5.13 3.83 -0.37
C LEU A 46 4.56 5.13 0.24
N ASP A 47 4.27 6.10 -0.63
CA ASP A 47 3.69 7.37 -0.19
C ASP A 47 2.31 7.19 0.45
N GLY A 48 2.00 8.02 1.42
CA GLY A 48 0.74 8.01 2.17
C GLY A 48 0.92 7.63 3.63
N GLY A 49 -0.20 7.65 4.38
CA GLY A 49 -0.18 7.47 5.84
C GLY A 49 0.32 8.72 6.59
N ASP A 50 0.12 8.72 7.90
CA ASP A 50 0.48 9.82 8.81
C ASP A 50 1.76 9.54 9.62
N GLY A 51 2.64 8.62 9.14
CA GLY A 51 3.92 8.36 9.80
C GLY A 51 4.17 6.93 10.17
N GLU A 52 3.14 6.15 10.29
CA GLU A 52 3.20 4.76 10.72
C GLU A 52 3.99 3.87 9.74
N ARG A 53 3.96 4.18 8.44
CA ARG A 53 4.72 3.43 7.43
C ARG A 53 6.22 3.57 7.63
N LEU A 54 6.68 4.81 7.87
CA LEU A 54 8.09 5.07 8.12
C LEU A 54 8.56 4.46 9.44
N ASP A 55 7.75 4.51 10.48
CA ASP A 55 8.09 3.88 11.77
C ASP A 55 8.27 2.37 11.63
N SER A 56 7.33 1.70 10.96
CA SER A 56 7.41 0.26 10.67
C SER A 56 8.63 -0.08 9.81
N ALA A 57 8.92 0.72 8.78
CA ALA A 57 10.10 0.51 7.94
C ALA A 57 11.41 0.68 8.71
N LEU A 58 11.50 1.68 9.59
CA LEU A 58 12.70 1.89 10.40
C LEU A 58 12.90 0.77 11.44
N GLU A 59 11.84 0.12 11.91
CA GLU A 59 11.95 -1.07 12.73
C GLU A 59 12.57 -2.23 11.93
N LEU A 60 12.08 -2.50 10.73
CA LEU A 60 12.65 -3.50 9.82
C LEU A 60 14.13 -3.21 9.48
N MET A 61 14.50 -1.93 9.34
CA MET A 61 15.90 -1.54 9.11
C MET A 61 16.76 -1.80 10.34
N ARG A 62 16.25 -1.59 11.56
CA ARG A 62 16.98 -1.96 12.81
C ARG A 62 17.16 -3.47 12.95
N GLU A 63 16.18 -4.25 12.51
CA GLU A 63 16.24 -5.71 12.43
C GLU A 63 17.14 -6.25 11.31
N LYS A 64 17.70 -5.34 10.50
CA LYS A 64 18.57 -5.66 9.36
C LYS A 64 17.90 -6.57 8.33
N VAL A 65 16.62 -6.35 8.09
CA VAL A 65 15.84 -7.04 7.06
C VAL A 65 16.41 -6.73 5.66
N ALA A 66 16.88 -5.50 5.44
CA ALA A 66 17.54 -5.10 4.20
C ALA A 66 18.65 -4.06 4.45
N PRO A 67 19.61 -3.90 3.53
CA PRO A 67 20.66 -2.89 3.62
C PRO A 67 20.23 -1.50 3.14
N VAL A 68 19.16 -1.41 2.35
CA VAL A 68 18.70 -0.18 1.69
C VAL A 68 17.28 0.15 2.08
N LEU A 69 17.01 1.41 2.38
CA LEU A 69 15.68 1.97 2.56
C LEU A 69 15.31 2.85 1.36
N VAL A 70 14.18 2.59 0.73
CA VAL A 70 13.62 3.44 -0.35
C VAL A 70 12.42 4.18 0.22
N LEU A 71 12.41 5.51 0.12
CA LEU A 71 11.33 6.35 0.61
C LEU A 71 10.64 7.06 -0.55
N TYR A 72 9.36 6.78 -0.73
CA TYR A 72 8.49 7.52 -1.63
C TYR A 72 7.65 8.51 -0.81
N GLY A 73 7.70 9.77 -1.20
CA GLY A 73 6.87 10.82 -0.63
C GLY A 73 7.10 11.09 0.86
N GLY A 74 6.03 11.47 1.50
CA GLY A 74 5.93 11.82 2.91
C GLY A 74 5.01 13.01 3.10
N LYS A 75 3.95 12.87 3.89
CA LYS A 75 2.98 13.94 4.20
C LYS A 75 3.09 14.33 5.69
N GLY A 76 2.70 15.54 6.01
CA GLY A 76 2.60 15.98 7.40
C GLY A 76 3.93 16.04 8.17
N ALA A 77 3.90 15.62 9.41
CA ALA A 77 5.05 15.63 10.33
C ALA A 77 6.20 14.70 9.89
N GLU A 78 5.91 13.68 9.09
CA GLU A 78 6.88 12.77 8.52
C GLU A 78 7.83 13.42 7.53
N VAL A 79 7.39 14.44 6.81
CA VAL A 79 8.21 15.14 5.81
C VAL A 79 9.55 15.60 6.40
N ALA A 80 9.56 16.11 7.63
CA ALA A 80 10.80 16.54 8.27
C ALA A 80 11.74 15.36 8.59
N ARG A 81 11.18 14.22 8.99
CA ARG A 81 11.95 13.02 9.30
C ARG A 81 12.46 12.34 8.03
N ALA A 82 11.61 12.19 7.03
CA ALA A 82 11.98 11.67 5.71
C ALA A 82 13.07 12.53 5.07
N ARG A 83 12.95 13.86 5.13
CA ARG A 83 14.00 14.78 4.61
C ARG A 83 15.35 14.58 5.28
N ARG A 84 15.40 14.41 6.60
CA ARG A 84 16.67 14.13 7.30
C ARG A 84 17.28 12.81 6.84
N LEU A 85 16.47 11.76 6.72
CA LEU A 85 16.97 10.48 6.21
C LEU A 85 17.48 10.61 4.78
N CYS A 86 16.77 11.32 3.92
CA CYS A 86 17.19 11.59 2.54
C CYS A 86 18.43 12.51 2.46
N ALA A 87 18.68 13.33 3.48
CA ALA A 87 19.89 14.15 3.59
C ALA A 87 21.12 13.37 4.10
N GLY A 88 20.99 12.06 4.39
CA GLY A 88 22.10 11.22 4.80
C GLY A 88 22.26 11.05 6.31
N GLU A 89 21.26 11.41 7.11
CA GLU A 89 21.28 11.25 8.57
C GLU A 89 20.96 9.80 9.03
N ALA A 90 21.18 8.80 8.18
CA ALA A 90 20.91 7.40 8.48
C ALA A 90 22.20 6.59 8.57
N ALA A 91 22.20 5.52 9.38
CA ALA A 91 23.31 4.57 9.47
C ALA A 91 23.29 3.50 8.35
N PHE A 92 22.37 3.60 7.42
CA PHE A 92 22.15 2.70 6.29
C PHE A 92 21.88 3.52 5.01
N GLU A 93 21.96 2.88 3.86
CA GLU A 93 21.67 3.56 2.59
C GLU A 93 20.20 3.94 2.47
N VAL A 94 19.93 5.21 2.13
CA VAL A 94 18.57 5.71 1.86
C VAL A 94 18.49 6.23 0.44
N VAL A 95 17.48 5.80 -0.30
CA VAL A 95 17.19 6.24 -1.66
C VAL A 95 15.83 6.90 -1.67
N CYS A 96 15.78 8.15 -2.16
CA CYS A 96 14.56 8.96 -2.17
C CYS A 96 14.21 9.32 -3.63
N PRO A 97 13.47 8.47 -4.34
CA PRO A 97 13.04 8.80 -5.68
C PRO A 97 12.02 9.94 -5.66
N VAL A 98 12.12 10.84 -6.64
CA VAL A 98 11.12 11.90 -6.84
C VAL A 98 10.10 11.37 -7.85
N VAL A 99 8.87 11.17 -7.41
CA VAL A 99 7.76 10.69 -8.24
C VAL A 99 6.51 11.49 -7.93
N SER A 100 5.57 11.57 -8.87
CA SER A 100 4.24 12.12 -8.64
C SER A 100 3.48 11.26 -7.63
N GLU A 101 2.52 11.85 -6.93
CA GLU A 101 1.67 11.22 -5.90
C GLU A 101 0.70 10.14 -6.46
N ASP A 102 1.17 9.32 -7.40
CA ASP A 102 0.40 8.25 -8.03
C ASP A 102 1.05 6.90 -7.70
N ALA A 103 0.32 6.02 -7.04
CA ALA A 103 0.78 4.70 -6.62
C ALA A 103 1.31 3.84 -7.80
N ARG A 104 0.75 4.00 -9.00
CA ARG A 104 1.25 3.34 -10.21
C ARG A 104 2.60 3.91 -10.65
N ALA A 105 2.76 5.23 -10.59
CA ALA A 105 4.04 5.87 -10.91
C ALA A 105 5.14 5.44 -9.92
N GLU A 106 4.79 5.27 -8.64
CA GLU A 106 5.70 4.72 -7.63
C GLU A 106 6.11 3.28 -7.97
N ALA A 107 5.15 2.40 -8.27
CA ALA A 107 5.44 1.02 -8.66
C ALA A 107 6.35 0.94 -9.89
N LYS A 108 6.11 1.77 -10.90
CA LYS A 108 6.98 1.89 -12.10
C LYS A 108 8.39 2.39 -11.75
N SER A 109 8.46 3.41 -10.91
CA SER A 109 9.73 3.97 -10.44
C SER A 109 10.52 2.94 -9.64
N LEU A 110 9.85 2.20 -8.76
CA LEU A 110 10.41 1.13 -7.97
C LEU A 110 10.98 0.01 -8.86
N ALA A 111 10.21 -0.45 -9.84
CA ALA A 111 10.67 -1.47 -10.79
C ALA A 111 11.91 -1.03 -11.58
N LYS A 112 11.94 0.22 -12.07
CA LYS A 112 13.11 0.78 -12.73
C LYS A 112 14.33 0.89 -11.81
N LEU A 113 14.12 1.29 -10.55
CA LEU A 113 15.17 1.36 -9.55
C LEU A 113 15.72 -0.04 -9.24
N ALA A 114 14.84 -1.01 -8.98
CA ALA A 114 15.18 -2.38 -8.71
C ALA A 114 15.95 -3.01 -9.87
N TYR A 115 15.54 -2.79 -11.11
CA TYR A 115 16.22 -3.25 -12.30
C TYR A 115 17.66 -2.69 -12.37
N ARG A 116 17.84 -1.38 -12.17
CA ARG A 116 19.15 -0.73 -12.19
C ARG A 116 20.09 -1.22 -11.09
N ARG A 117 19.51 -1.57 -9.93
CA ARG A 117 20.25 -2.07 -8.76
C ARG A 117 20.45 -3.59 -8.76
N GLY A 118 19.84 -4.30 -9.71
CA GLY A 118 19.88 -5.78 -9.77
C GLY A 118 19.10 -6.44 -8.62
N TRP A 119 18.13 -5.75 -8.03
CA TRP A 119 17.32 -6.29 -6.94
C TRP A 119 16.33 -7.34 -7.43
N ARG A 120 16.17 -8.39 -6.63
CA ARG A 120 15.28 -9.52 -6.88
C ARG A 120 14.31 -9.78 -5.72
N SER A 121 14.47 -9.06 -4.61
CA SER A 121 13.61 -9.19 -3.44
C SER A 121 13.43 -7.84 -2.76
N LEU A 122 12.18 -7.52 -2.43
CA LEU A 122 11.77 -6.26 -1.79
C LEU A 122 10.82 -6.55 -0.63
N VAL A 123 10.91 -5.74 0.42
CA VAL A 123 9.87 -5.62 1.43
C VAL A 123 9.20 -4.27 1.23
N VAL A 124 7.90 -4.29 0.96
CA VAL A 124 7.09 -3.09 0.73
C VAL A 124 6.26 -2.81 1.97
N VAL A 125 6.41 -1.63 2.55
CA VAL A 125 5.67 -1.19 3.74
C VAL A 125 4.59 -0.21 3.31
N THR A 126 3.35 -0.51 3.70
CA THR A 126 2.19 0.32 3.42
C THR A 126 1.15 0.20 4.53
N SER A 127 0.14 1.08 4.56
CA SER A 127 -0.94 0.99 5.55
C SER A 127 -1.81 -0.24 5.32
N THR A 128 -2.39 -0.80 6.37
CA THR A 128 -3.24 -2.02 6.32
C THR A 128 -4.28 -1.94 5.20
N TYR A 129 -4.98 -0.82 5.06
CA TYR A 129 -6.02 -0.63 4.03
C TYR A 129 -5.49 -0.61 2.58
N ASP A 130 -4.20 -0.39 2.38
CA ASP A 130 -3.56 -0.26 1.07
C ASP A 130 -2.81 -1.53 0.61
N VAL A 131 -2.66 -2.54 1.49
CA VAL A 131 -1.88 -3.77 1.24
C VAL A 131 -2.29 -4.45 -0.07
N THR A 132 -3.58 -4.61 -0.32
CA THR A 132 -4.10 -5.30 -1.51
C THR A 132 -3.77 -4.55 -2.80
N LYS A 133 -3.93 -3.21 -2.80
CA LYS A 133 -3.61 -2.35 -3.95
C LYS A 133 -2.11 -2.27 -4.19
N ALA A 134 -1.33 -2.06 -3.13
CA ALA A 134 0.13 -1.99 -3.22
C ALA A 134 0.72 -3.28 -3.80
N ARG A 135 0.26 -4.45 -3.32
CA ARG A 135 0.66 -5.75 -3.87
C ARG A 135 0.34 -5.84 -5.36
N LEU A 136 -0.89 -5.53 -5.74
CA LEU A 136 -1.33 -5.59 -7.13
C LEU A 136 -0.47 -4.73 -8.06
N LEU A 137 -0.16 -3.50 -7.67
CA LEU A 137 0.60 -2.56 -8.49
C LEU A 137 2.09 -2.93 -8.57
N VAL A 138 2.68 -3.34 -7.44
CA VAL A 138 4.10 -3.70 -7.41
C VAL A 138 4.35 -5.03 -8.14
N ASP A 139 3.51 -6.05 -7.93
CA ASP A 139 3.62 -7.36 -8.63
C ASP A 139 3.53 -7.20 -10.16
N ARG A 140 2.77 -6.24 -10.64
CA ARG A 140 2.69 -5.99 -12.09
C ARG A 140 3.95 -5.38 -12.69
N CYS A 141 4.69 -4.65 -11.89
CA CYS A 141 5.84 -3.88 -12.37
C CYS A 141 7.18 -4.53 -12.05
N PHE A 142 7.24 -5.38 -11.05
CA PHE A 142 8.47 -5.97 -10.54
C PHE A 142 8.44 -7.51 -10.61
N ASP A 143 9.35 -8.09 -11.39
CA ASP A 143 9.44 -9.55 -11.61
C ASP A 143 10.14 -10.31 -10.46
N GLY A 144 10.48 -9.64 -9.37
CA GLY A 144 11.14 -10.25 -8.21
C GLY A 144 10.17 -10.73 -7.14
N LYS A 145 10.71 -11.17 -6.02
CA LYS A 145 9.91 -11.51 -4.83
C LYS A 145 9.56 -10.25 -4.05
N ILE A 146 8.29 -10.10 -3.69
CA ILE A 146 7.86 -9.05 -2.77
C ILE A 146 7.26 -9.65 -1.52
N ALA A 147 7.50 -8.98 -0.39
CA ALA A 147 6.74 -9.17 0.84
C ALA A 147 6.08 -7.83 1.17
N VAL A 148 4.76 -7.79 1.21
CA VAL A 148 4.00 -6.58 1.56
C VAL A 148 3.66 -6.64 3.03
N VAL A 149 4.27 -5.75 3.81
CA VAL A 149 4.13 -5.65 5.27
C VAL A 149 3.20 -4.49 5.60
N GLU A 150 2.27 -4.75 6.49
CA GLU A 150 1.34 -3.72 6.94
C GLU A 150 1.92 -2.83 8.04
N SER A 151 1.59 -1.55 7.98
CA SER A 151 1.62 -0.63 9.12
C SER A 151 0.18 -0.33 9.57
N LYS A 152 -0.03 -0.17 10.87
CA LYS A 152 -1.36 0.02 11.45
C LYS A 152 -1.67 1.52 11.59
N PRO A 153 -2.47 2.10 10.71
CA PRO A 153 -2.85 3.49 10.81
C PRO A 153 -3.81 3.75 11.98
N PRO A 154 -3.90 5.00 12.47
CA PRO A 154 -4.90 5.39 13.47
C PRO A 154 -6.33 5.11 12.97
N LEU A 155 -7.23 4.72 13.88
CA LEU A 155 -8.63 4.37 13.54
C LEU A 155 -9.38 5.47 12.78
N GLY A 156 -9.09 6.75 13.06
CA GLY A 156 -9.72 7.88 12.36
C GLY A 156 -9.35 8.02 10.88
N GLU A 157 -8.24 7.45 10.46
CA GLU A 157 -7.77 7.49 9.07
C GLU A 157 -8.54 6.51 8.20
N TRP A 158 -8.93 5.36 8.73
CA TRP A 158 -9.67 4.32 8.01
C TRP A 158 -10.94 4.82 7.33
N ALA A 159 -11.76 5.60 8.04
CA ALA A 159 -13.03 6.09 7.52
C ALA A 159 -12.86 6.99 6.29
N ARG A 160 -11.71 7.66 6.18
CA ARG A 160 -11.38 8.54 5.04
C ARG A 160 -10.71 7.76 3.92
N ALA A 161 -9.83 6.83 4.27
CA ALA A 161 -9.04 6.09 3.31
C ALA A 161 -9.86 5.06 2.50
N VAL A 162 -10.77 4.33 3.12
CA VAL A 162 -11.51 3.22 2.48
C VAL A 162 -12.25 3.62 1.19
N PRO A 163 -12.99 4.75 1.11
CA PRO A 163 -13.62 5.16 -0.14
C PRO A 163 -12.60 5.43 -1.27
N ASP A 164 -11.49 6.11 -0.94
CA ASP A 164 -10.44 6.43 -1.91
C ASP A 164 -9.70 5.16 -2.36
N GLU A 165 -9.51 4.20 -1.46
CA GLU A 165 -8.92 2.91 -1.76
C GLU A 165 -9.78 2.07 -2.69
N TRP A 166 -11.11 2.08 -2.54
CA TRP A 166 -12.02 1.43 -3.49
C TRP A 166 -11.87 2.01 -4.89
N ALA A 167 -11.85 3.34 -5.01
CA ALA A 167 -11.68 4.02 -6.28
C ALA A 167 -10.31 3.69 -6.90
N GLY A 168 -9.25 3.75 -6.13
CA GLY A 168 -7.89 3.43 -6.56
C GLY A 168 -7.73 1.96 -6.97
N TYR A 169 -8.30 1.04 -6.21
CA TYR A 169 -8.26 -0.39 -6.51
C TYR A 169 -9.05 -0.73 -7.78
N PHE A 170 -10.24 -0.14 -7.95
CA PHE A 170 -11.03 -0.30 -9.17
C PHE A 170 -10.29 0.27 -10.38
N ASN A 171 -9.68 1.45 -10.27
CA ASN A 171 -8.86 2.05 -11.33
C ASN A 171 -7.71 1.12 -11.73
N ALA A 172 -6.98 0.59 -10.73
CA ALA A 172 -5.89 -0.35 -10.95
C ALA A 172 -6.32 -1.66 -11.62
N LEU A 173 -7.52 -2.19 -11.30
CA LEU A 173 -8.01 -3.45 -11.85
C LEU A 173 -8.56 -3.30 -13.28
N VAL A 174 -9.28 -2.22 -13.56
CA VAL A 174 -10.14 -2.10 -14.75
C VAL A 174 -9.55 -1.17 -15.79
N ILE A 175 -9.04 -0.03 -15.37
CA ILE A 175 -8.62 1.06 -16.27
C ILE A 175 -7.12 0.96 -16.55
N GLU A 176 -6.31 0.87 -15.52
CA GLU A 176 -4.85 0.93 -15.61
C GLU A 176 -4.22 -0.45 -15.37
N ARG A 177 -4.38 -1.37 -16.33
CA ARG A 177 -3.95 -2.77 -16.20
C ARG A 177 -2.46 -3.00 -16.44
N GLU A 178 -1.79 -2.07 -17.08
CA GLU A 178 -0.37 -2.20 -17.41
C GLU A 178 0.53 -1.58 -16.34
N CYS A 179 1.73 -2.12 -16.23
CA CYS A 179 2.79 -1.46 -15.47
C CYS A 179 3.20 -0.09 -16.02
#